data_fdc55c55cf28a5ac3d118382eb65f396
#
_entry.id   fdc55c55cf28a5ac3d118382eb65f396
#
_cell.length_a   1.000
_cell.length_b   1.000
_cell.length_c   1.000
_cell.angle_alpha   90.00
_cell.angle_beta   90.00
_cell.angle_gamma   90.00
#
_symmetry.space_group_name_H-M   'P 1'
#
loop_
_entity.id
_entity.type
_entity.pdbx_description
1 polymer ?
#
loop_
_entity_poly.entity_id
_entity_poly.type
_entity_poly.pdbx_seq_one_letter_code
_entity_poly.pdbx_strand_id
1 'polypeptide(L)'
;MRRWGAAALLIFAVVTPAAAQLLPEQPLTFAGGHVVVGAEVTGTIAPDDPGFYNYTSYQFSALRNFRVGVSAEVRANDYVQVLGEVRLDQGRVFEIYGLFVRVRPWPRRRFDLQAGRIPPTFGAMSRSAYGSGNLLIGQPLAYQYLTSIRADALPASSDDLLRMRGRGWRSNFPVGNTAPGPGLPIVNTSRWDTGVQGHGVIGIFEWSGSVSTGSLSDPRLRDNNRGRQLAGRLVARPHASLQLGASASKGAWLNRALEPEVTDASSVSRARQLAVGGDAEYSAGRILIRGEVIRSAWGIPDVNSPVIGGDLIATSALIEGRYKVAPGFYLALRGDRLDFSEILGSRLRNTWDADTWRVEAGAGYSLTRTIMLKAAWQRNRRNGGRVRHDDLLAAQVLYWF
;
A
#
# COMPACT_ATOMS: atom_id res chain seq x y z
N MET A 1 0.04 -12.63 -35.45
CA MET A 1 1.29 -11.84 -35.64
C MET A 1 0.93 -10.40 -35.97
N ARG A 2 0.92 -9.48 -35.04
CA ARG A 2 0.85 -8.03 -35.28
C ARG A 2 1.93 -7.38 -34.42
N ARG A 3 3.00 -6.94 -35.08
CA ARG A 3 4.07 -6.15 -34.52
C ARG A 3 3.55 -4.74 -34.25
N TRP A 4 3.50 -4.35 -33.00
CA TRP A 4 3.33 -2.96 -32.60
C TRP A 4 4.71 -2.39 -32.35
N GLY A 5 5.15 -1.53 -33.31
CA GLY A 5 6.36 -0.76 -33.15
C GLY A 5 6.20 0.25 -32.02
N ALA A 6 7.16 0.24 -31.11
CA ALA A 6 7.30 1.26 -30.05
C ALA A 6 7.70 2.58 -30.74
N ALA A 7 6.77 3.48 -30.92
CA ALA A 7 7.04 4.88 -31.27
C ALA A 7 7.45 5.58 -29.96
N ALA A 8 8.76 5.65 -29.74
CA ALA A 8 9.33 6.57 -28.73
C ALA A 8 9.19 7.99 -29.33
N LEU A 9 8.18 8.72 -28.90
CA LEU A 9 8.05 10.15 -29.20
C LEU A 9 9.07 10.91 -28.34
N LEU A 10 10.28 11.08 -28.84
CA LEU A 10 11.23 12.07 -28.38
C LEU A 10 10.71 13.45 -28.84
N ILE A 11 9.97 14.13 -27.97
CA ILE A 11 9.67 15.55 -28.16
C ILE A 11 10.95 16.33 -27.84
N PHE A 12 11.74 16.60 -28.88
CA PHE A 12 12.73 17.67 -28.82
C PHE A 12 11.96 19.00 -28.90
N ALA A 13 11.65 19.57 -27.72
CA ALA A 13 11.26 20.96 -27.65
C ALA A 13 12.48 21.79 -28.09
N VAL A 14 12.36 22.48 -29.23
CA VAL A 14 13.27 23.55 -29.62
C VAL A 14 13.12 24.64 -28.57
N VAL A 15 14.05 24.70 -27.62
CA VAL A 15 14.12 25.73 -26.59
C VAL A 15 14.65 26.99 -27.26
N THR A 16 13.75 27.90 -27.64
CA THR A 16 14.10 29.32 -27.71
C THR A 16 14.52 29.75 -26.28
N PRO A 17 15.50 30.66 -26.09
CA PRO A 17 15.89 31.14 -24.80
C PRO A 17 14.84 32.13 -24.22
N ALA A 18 13.64 31.67 -24.00
CA ALA A 18 12.73 32.24 -23.01
C ALA A 18 13.23 31.74 -21.66
N ALA A 19 13.37 32.65 -20.69
CA ALA A 19 13.82 32.35 -19.34
C ALA A 19 13.28 30.99 -18.91
N ALA A 20 14.17 30.00 -18.78
CA ALA A 20 13.79 28.66 -18.37
C ALA A 20 13.06 28.81 -17.04
N GLN A 21 11.77 28.57 -17.02
CA GLN A 21 11.02 28.53 -15.77
C GLN A 21 11.64 27.38 -14.95
N LEU A 22 12.42 27.76 -13.94
CA LEU A 22 13.00 26.81 -13.01
C LEU A 22 11.85 26.05 -12.34
N LEU A 23 11.91 24.74 -12.36
CA LEU A 23 10.96 23.92 -11.62
C LEU A 23 10.99 24.30 -10.14
N PRO A 24 9.86 24.40 -9.44
CA PRO A 24 9.83 24.66 -8.01
C PRO A 24 10.70 23.67 -7.24
N GLU A 25 11.51 24.19 -6.30
CA GLU A 25 12.33 23.36 -5.39
C GLU A 25 11.76 23.28 -3.97
N GLN A 26 10.69 24.00 -3.72
CA GLN A 26 10.00 24.05 -2.42
C GLN A 26 8.49 24.12 -2.65
N PRO A 27 7.67 23.66 -1.70
CA PRO A 27 6.23 23.81 -1.78
C PRO A 27 5.82 25.27 -2.01
N LEU A 28 4.84 25.46 -2.90
CA LEU A 28 4.31 26.78 -3.22
C LEU A 28 3.47 27.28 -2.05
N THR A 29 3.71 28.51 -1.62
CA THR A 29 2.99 29.13 -0.53
C THR A 29 2.20 30.34 -1.02
N PHE A 30 0.93 30.44 -0.60
CA PHE A 30 0.00 31.49 -0.97
C PHE A 30 -0.65 32.06 0.29
N ALA A 31 -1.31 33.22 0.15
CA ALA A 31 -2.07 33.89 1.22
C ALA A 31 -1.27 34.05 2.52
N GLY A 32 -0.01 34.52 2.43
CA GLY A 32 0.83 34.74 3.61
C GLY A 32 1.21 33.46 4.36
N GLY A 33 1.25 32.27 3.66
CA GLY A 33 1.58 31.00 4.26
C GLY A 33 0.36 30.19 4.75
N HIS A 34 -0.84 30.72 4.57
CA HIS A 34 -2.08 30.00 4.92
C HIS A 34 -2.40 28.85 3.97
N VAL A 35 -1.90 28.89 2.72
CA VAL A 35 -2.08 27.81 1.75
C VAL A 35 -0.71 27.34 1.30
N VAL A 36 -0.46 26.03 1.45
CA VAL A 36 0.78 25.36 1.03
C VAL A 36 0.42 24.27 0.04
N VAL A 37 1.04 24.26 -1.13
CA VAL A 37 0.81 23.29 -2.18
C VAL A 37 2.11 22.60 -2.53
N GLY A 38 2.12 21.26 -2.52
CA GLY A 38 3.22 20.41 -2.96
C GLY A 38 2.77 19.48 -4.06
N ALA A 39 3.71 18.99 -4.86
CA ALA A 39 3.43 17.96 -5.85
C ALA A 39 4.54 16.93 -5.92
N GLU A 40 4.20 15.71 -6.36
CA GLU A 40 5.13 14.66 -6.72
C GLU A 40 4.74 14.09 -8.08
N VAL A 41 5.70 14.00 -8.99
CA VAL A 41 5.55 13.37 -10.30
C VAL A 41 6.50 12.19 -10.37
N THR A 42 5.98 11.02 -10.70
CA THR A 42 6.76 9.79 -10.82
C THR A 42 6.51 9.12 -12.15
N GLY A 43 7.58 8.86 -12.90
CA GLY A 43 7.57 8.02 -14.10
C GLY A 43 8.39 6.76 -13.86
N THR A 44 7.78 5.59 -14.07
CA THR A 44 8.44 4.29 -13.88
C THR A 44 8.26 3.43 -15.11
N ILE A 45 9.33 2.81 -15.58
CA ILE A 45 9.35 1.88 -16.71
C ILE A 45 9.93 0.53 -16.27
N ALA A 46 9.34 -0.53 -16.79
CA ALA A 46 9.80 -1.91 -16.62
C ALA A 46 9.31 -2.77 -17.80
N PRO A 47 9.88 -3.95 -18.05
CA PRO A 47 9.31 -4.94 -18.94
C PRO A 47 7.94 -5.45 -18.44
N ASP A 48 7.30 -6.30 -19.22
CA ASP A 48 6.09 -6.98 -18.78
C ASP A 48 6.37 -7.86 -17.55
N ASP A 49 5.40 -7.91 -16.64
CA ASP A 49 5.39 -8.78 -15.47
C ASP A 49 4.37 -9.91 -15.69
N PRO A 50 4.76 -11.01 -16.38
CA PRO A 50 3.85 -12.11 -16.70
C PRO A 50 3.41 -12.88 -15.45
N GLY A 51 4.11 -12.69 -14.35
CA GLY A 51 3.78 -13.24 -13.04
C GLY A 51 2.76 -12.41 -12.27
N PHE A 52 2.49 -11.19 -12.68
CA PHE A 52 1.62 -10.24 -11.97
C PHE A 52 2.05 -9.99 -10.52
N TYR A 53 3.36 -9.99 -10.27
CA TYR A 53 3.91 -9.81 -8.92
C TYR A 53 3.79 -8.37 -8.41
N ASN A 54 3.68 -7.39 -9.33
CA ASN A 54 3.67 -5.96 -9.02
C ASN A 54 2.35 -5.27 -9.43
N TYR A 55 1.27 -6.02 -9.64
CA TYR A 55 -0.01 -5.46 -10.02
C TYR A 55 -0.75 -4.92 -8.80
N THR A 56 -1.24 -3.69 -8.90
CA THR A 56 -2.10 -3.04 -7.90
C THR A 56 -3.58 -3.21 -8.21
N SER A 57 -3.88 -3.58 -9.46
CA SER A 57 -5.21 -3.95 -9.96
C SER A 57 -5.04 -4.83 -11.19
N TYR A 58 -6.14 -5.32 -11.74
CA TYR A 58 -6.13 -6.21 -12.91
C TYR A 58 -5.32 -5.70 -14.13
N GLN A 59 -5.15 -4.39 -14.29
CA GLN A 59 -4.55 -3.79 -15.48
C GLN A 59 -3.26 -3.02 -15.22
N PHE A 60 -2.87 -2.79 -13.96
CA PHE A 60 -1.80 -1.85 -13.63
C PHE A 60 -0.71 -2.47 -12.78
N SER A 61 0.52 -2.36 -13.27
CA SER A 61 1.73 -2.72 -12.54
C SER A 61 2.33 -1.47 -11.86
N ALA A 62 2.74 -1.60 -10.60
CA ALA A 62 3.46 -0.55 -9.89
C ALA A 62 4.84 -0.24 -10.48
N LEU A 63 5.40 -1.15 -11.26
CA LEU A 63 6.69 -0.96 -11.95
C LEU A 63 6.55 -0.30 -13.33
N ARG A 64 5.32 -0.04 -13.80
CA ARG A 64 5.02 0.61 -15.10
C ARG A 64 3.98 1.68 -14.84
N ASN A 65 4.38 2.71 -14.10
CA ASN A 65 3.44 3.68 -13.58
C ASN A 65 3.87 5.11 -13.90
N PHE A 66 2.91 5.91 -14.38
CA PHE A 66 3.00 7.36 -14.37
C PHE A 66 2.03 7.90 -13.32
N ARG A 67 2.56 8.57 -12.30
CA ARG A 67 1.79 9.12 -11.19
C ARG A 67 2.06 10.61 -11.05
N VAL A 68 0.99 11.36 -10.83
CA VAL A 68 1.03 12.76 -10.38
C VAL A 68 0.24 12.85 -9.10
N GLY A 69 0.86 13.29 -8.02
CA GLY A 69 0.22 13.61 -6.76
C GLY A 69 0.29 15.11 -6.51
N VAL A 70 -0.81 15.71 -6.11
CA VAL A 70 -0.85 17.12 -5.67
C VAL A 70 -1.42 17.14 -4.27
N SER A 71 -0.69 17.71 -3.33
CA SER A 71 -1.11 17.90 -1.95
C SER A 71 -1.33 19.37 -1.64
N ALA A 72 -2.32 19.68 -0.84
CA ALA A 72 -2.59 21.02 -0.36
C ALA A 72 -2.89 21.00 1.14
N GLU A 73 -2.34 21.98 1.85
CA GLU A 73 -2.66 22.28 3.24
C GLU A 73 -3.22 23.72 3.29
N VAL A 74 -4.41 23.87 3.85
CA VAL A 74 -5.06 25.15 4.10
C VAL A 74 -5.17 25.35 5.61
N ARG A 75 -4.50 26.37 6.12
CA ARG A 75 -4.48 26.75 7.55
C ARG A 75 -5.54 27.84 7.77
N ALA A 76 -6.68 27.44 8.34
CA ALA A 76 -7.71 28.41 8.71
C ALA A 76 -7.28 29.25 9.90
N ASN A 77 -6.62 28.64 10.88
CA ASN A 77 -5.99 29.26 12.05
C ASN A 77 -5.02 28.26 12.70
N ASP A 78 -4.49 28.58 13.90
CA ASP A 78 -3.53 27.73 14.63
C ASP A 78 -4.13 26.39 15.09
N TYR A 79 -5.45 26.29 15.14
CA TYR A 79 -6.18 25.12 15.63
C TYR A 79 -6.73 24.23 14.52
N VAL A 80 -7.05 24.78 13.36
CA VAL A 80 -7.80 24.09 12.30
C VAL A 80 -7.06 24.17 10.97
N GLN A 81 -6.83 23.03 10.38
CA GLN A 81 -6.21 22.88 9.07
C GLN A 81 -7.05 21.90 8.23
N VAL A 82 -7.10 22.13 6.93
CA VAL A 82 -7.65 21.19 5.94
C VAL A 82 -6.51 20.69 5.10
N LEU A 83 -6.36 19.37 5.01
CA LEU A 83 -5.34 18.72 4.19
C LEU A 83 -6.02 17.88 3.12
N GLY A 84 -5.51 17.98 1.89
CA GLY A 84 -5.99 17.21 0.76
C GLY A 84 -4.85 16.70 -0.09
N GLU A 85 -5.06 15.53 -0.68
CA GLU A 85 -4.17 14.93 -1.68
C GLU A 85 -5.01 14.34 -2.81
N VAL A 86 -4.71 14.76 -4.03
CA VAL A 86 -5.30 14.23 -5.25
C VAL A 86 -4.23 13.51 -6.03
N ARG A 87 -4.53 12.33 -6.53
CA ARG A 87 -3.62 11.51 -7.36
C ARG A 87 -4.20 11.21 -8.73
N LEU A 88 -3.32 11.23 -9.72
CA LEU A 88 -3.51 10.68 -11.04
C LEU A 88 -2.56 9.50 -11.20
N ASP A 89 -3.11 8.30 -11.30
CA ASP A 89 -2.33 7.11 -11.62
C ASP A 89 -2.61 6.69 -13.07
N GLN A 90 -1.55 6.38 -13.84
CA GLN A 90 -1.60 5.90 -15.23
C GLN A 90 -2.30 6.85 -16.22
N GLY A 91 -2.29 8.16 -15.95
CA GLY A 91 -2.89 9.15 -16.85
C GLY A 91 -4.41 9.08 -16.97
N ARG A 92 -5.09 8.41 -16.04
CA ARG A 92 -6.55 8.27 -15.99
C ARG A 92 -7.22 9.40 -15.19
N VAL A 93 -8.16 9.05 -14.36
CA VAL A 93 -8.93 10.03 -13.59
C VAL A 93 -8.18 10.44 -12.34
N PHE A 94 -8.21 11.74 -11.99
CA PHE A 94 -7.75 12.21 -10.70
C PHE A 94 -8.67 11.66 -9.61
N GLU A 95 -8.08 11.00 -8.63
CA GLU A 95 -8.78 10.50 -7.45
C GLU A 95 -8.38 11.31 -6.21
N ILE A 96 -9.35 11.67 -5.39
CA ILE A 96 -9.07 12.21 -4.07
C ILE A 96 -8.48 11.07 -3.23
N TYR A 97 -7.20 11.13 -2.98
CA TYR A 97 -6.48 10.12 -2.21
C TYR A 97 -6.68 10.32 -0.72
N GLY A 98 -6.57 11.54 -0.23
CA GLY A 98 -6.84 11.97 1.13
C GLY A 98 -7.55 13.31 1.15
N LEU A 99 -8.46 13.52 2.10
CA LEU A 99 -9.09 14.82 2.38
C LEU A 99 -9.64 14.79 3.80
N PHE A 100 -9.04 15.56 4.69
CA PHE A 100 -9.43 15.57 6.09
C PHE A 100 -9.20 16.92 6.75
N VAL A 101 -9.98 17.19 7.77
CA VAL A 101 -9.78 18.30 8.69
C VAL A 101 -8.92 17.82 9.83
N ARG A 102 -7.91 18.59 10.18
CA ARG A 102 -7.07 18.41 11.36
C ARG A 102 -7.38 19.49 12.37
N VAL A 103 -7.67 19.08 13.60
CA VAL A 103 -7.91 19.98 14.72
C VAL A 103 -6.86 19.75 15.79
N ARG A 104 -6.19 20.83 16.22
CA ARG A 104 -5.23 20.86 17.31
C ARG A 104 -5.81 21.61 18.50
N PRO A 105 -6.51 20.93 19.42
CA PRO A 105 -7.17 21.59 20.53
C PRO A 105 -6.19 22.31 21.47
N TRP A 106 -4.95 21.84 21.50
CA TRP A 106 -3.85 22.42 22.29
C TRP A 106 -2.63 22.64 21.40
N PRO A 107 -2.43 23.81 20.77
CA PRO A 107 -1.35 24.06 19.81
C PRO A 107 0.06 23.81 20.37
N ARG A 108 0.23 23.97 21.69
CA ARG A 108 1.51 23.72 22.39
C ARG A 108 1.78 22.23 22.67
N ARG A 109 0.78 21.35 22.51
CA ARG A 109 0.91 19.90 22.69
C ARG A 109 0.91 19.21 21.35
N ARG A 110 1.70 18.17 21.24
CA ARG A 110 1.73 17.31 20.05
C ARG A 110 0.55 16.33 20.08
N PHE A 111 -0.65 16.88 19.94
CA PHE A 111 -1.91 16.13 19.87
C PHE A 111 -2.82 16.75 18.81
N ASP A 112 -3.35 15.92 17.95
CA ASP A 112 -4.35 16.32 16.96
C ASP A 112 -5.46 15.28 16.76
N LEU A 113 -6.60 15.76 16.31
CA LEU A 113 -7.74 14.98 15.84
C LEU A 113 -7.92 15.22 14.35
N GLN A 114 -8.16 14.15 13.60
CA GLN A 114 -8.35 14.20 12.16
C GLN A 114 -9.67 13.53 11.81
N ALA A 115 -10.43 14.12 10.89
CA ALA A 115 -11.71 13.58 10.42
C ALA A 115 -11.87 13.77 8.92
N GLY A 116 -12.32 12.75 8.23
CA GLY A 116 -12.49 12.72 6.78
C GLY A 116 -11.83 11.49 6.18
N ARG A 117 -11.20 11.63 5.01
CA ARG A 117 -10.42 10.58 4.37
C ARG A 117 -9.00 10.64 4.92
N ILE A 118 -8.78 9.90 6.01
CA ILE A 118 -7.61 10.00 6.89
C ILE A 118 -6.47 9.09 6.44
N PRO A 119 -5.20 9.44 6.75
CA PRO A 119 -4.07 8.59 6.45
C PRO A 119 -4.12 7.27 7.25
N PRO A 120 -3.55 6.16 6.71
CA PRO A 120 -3.56 4.87 7.38
C PRO A 120 -2.82 4.92 8.72
N THR A 121 -3.42 4.30 9.74
CA THR A 121 -2.87 4.22 11.10
C THR A 121 -1.94 3.02 11.28
N PHE A 122 -2.16 1.94 10.52
CA PHE A 122 -1.45 0.66 10.65
C PHE A 122 -0.15 0.65 9.83
N GLY A 123 0.92 0.04 10.38
CA GLY A 123 2.17 -0.32 9.69
C GLY A 123 3.17 0.84 9.54
N ALA A 124 4.44 0.50 9.43
CA ALA A 124 5.53 1.44 9.22
C ALA A 124 5.62 1.91 7.77
N MET A 125 5.38 0.98 6.83
CA MET A 125 5.58 1.21 5.40
C MET A 125 4.39 1.89 4.71
N SER A 126 3.22 1.98 5.37
CA SER A 126 1.99 2.51 4.78
C SER A 126 2.12 3.90 4.17
N ARG A 127 2.96 4.76 4.76
CA ARG A 127 3.19 6.14 4.30
C ARG A 127 4.40 6.29 3.38
N SER A 128 5.25 5.26 3.27
CA SER A 128 6.50 5.27 2.50
C SER A 128 6.52 4.22 1.38
N ALA A 129 5.36 3.65 1.05
CA ALA A 129 5.27 2.64 0.01
C ALA A 129 5.49 3.20 -1.41
N TYR A 130 5.38 4.51 -1.59
CA TYR A 130 5.45 5.18 -2.90
C TYR A 130 6.47 6.32 -2.90
N GLY A 131 6.86 6.71 -4.11
CA GLY A 131 7.60 7.93 -4.41
C GLY A 131 8.94 8.05 -3.70
N SER A 132 9.22 9.26 -3.21
CA SER A 132 10.47 9.59 -2.55
C SER A 132 10.69 8.87 -1.21
N GLY A 133 9.61 8.45 -0.53
CA GLY A 133 9.66 7.70 0.72
C GLY A 133 10.06 6.22 0.58
N ASN A 134 9.90 5.63 -0.61
CA ASN A 134 10.34 4.26 -0.89
C ASN A 134 11.82 4.25 -1.26
N LEU A 135 12.63 3.40 -0.64
CA LEU A 135 14.05 3.27 -0.94
C LEU A 135 14.32 2.65 -2.33
N LEU A 136 13.44 1.79 -2.77
CA LEU A 136 13.47 1.09 -4.06
C LEU A 136 12.30 1.54 -4.95
N ILE A 137 11.96 0.76 -5.98
CA ILE A 137 10.85 1.05 -6.88
C ILE A 137 9.63 0.22 -6.53
N GLY A 138 9.80 -1.08 -6.33
CA GLY A 138 8.74 -1.98 -5.93
C GLY A 138 8.20 -1.66 -4.53
N GLN A 139 6.97 -2.08 -4.27
CA GLN A 139 6.37 -1.99 -2.95
C GLN A 139 6.59 -3.30 -2.20
N PRO A 140 6.65 -3.29 -0.85
CA PRO A 140 6.70 -4.53 -0.08
C PRO A 140 5.50 -5.45 -0.35
N LEU A 141 5.71 -6.77 -0.29
CA LEU A 141 4.68 -7.77 -0.61
C LEU A 141 3.41 -7.61 0.22
N ALA A 142 3.51 -7.29 1.52
CA ALA A 142 2.35 -7.06 2.37
C ALA A 142 1.40 -5.96 1.86
N TYR A 143 1.95 -4.98 1.13
CA TYR A 143 1.25 -3.79 0.65
C TYR A 143 0.84 -3.87 -0.81
N GLN A 144 1.34 -4.87 -1.53
CA GLN A 144 1.15 -4.96 -2.97
C GLN A 144 0.61 -6.31 -3.44
N TYR A 145 1.10 -7.44 -2.88
CA TYR A 145 0.70 -8.75 -3.36
C TYR A 145 -0.81 -8.95 -3.26
N LEU A 146 -1.46 -9.16 -4.40
CA LEU A 146 -2.89 -9.45 -4.46
C LEU A 146 -3.11 -10.92 -4.10
N THR A 147 -3.67 -11.16 -2.92
CA THR A 147 -4.05 -12.51 -2.49
C THR A 147 -5.25 -13.02 -3.29
N SER A 148 -5.57 -14.29 -3.18
CA SER A 148 -6.69 -14.88 -3.92
C SER A 148 -8.07 -14.45 -3.39
N ILE A 149 -8.19 -13.92 -2.16
CA ILE A 149 -9.49 -13.54 -1.57
C ILE A 149 -9.97 -12.16 -2.06
N ARG A 150 -11.29 -11.98 -2.10
CA ARG A 150 -11.98 -10.77 -2.56
C ARG A 150 -13.05 -10.34 -1.56
N ALA A 151 -13.28 -9.03 -1.44
CA ALA A 151 -14.33 -8.50 -0.56
C ALA A 151 -15.75 -8.73 -1.10
N ASP A 152 -15.89 -8.93 -2.41
CA ASP A 152 -17.18 -8.99 -3.13
C ASP A 152 -17.52 -10.39 -3.71
N ALA A 153 -16.67 -11.39 -3.46
CA ALA A 153 -16.88 -12.76 -3.91
C ALA A 153 -16.27 -13.77 -2.93
N LEU A 154 -16.95 -14.92 -2.76
CA LEU A 154 -16.53 -16.00 -1.87
C LEU A 154 -16.31 -17.31 -2.65
N PRO A 155 -15.30 -18.10 -2.24
CA PRO A 155 -15.18 -19.49 -2.71
C PRO A 155 -16.38 -20.29 -2.20
N ALA A 156 -16.92 -21.20 -3.01
CA ALA A 156 -17.99 -22.11 -2.58
C ALA A 156 -17.46 -23.16 -1.59
N SER A 157 -16.16 -23.49 -1.66
CA SER A 157 -15.52 -24.49 -0.82
C SER A 157 -14.02 -24.19 -0.69
N SER A 158 -13.33 -24.94 0.18
CA SER A 158 -11.87 -24.88 0.28
C SER A 158 -11.17 -25.28 -1.04
N ASP A 159 -11.75 -26.19 -1.83
CA ASP A 159 -11.18 -26.56 -3.14
C ASP A 159 -11.22 -25.39 -4.14
N ASP A 160 -12.28 -24.57 -4.11
CA ASP A 160 -12.36 -23.37 -4.95
C ASP A 160 -11.25 -22.38 -4.61
N LEU A 161 -10.98 -22.19 -3.32
CA LEU A 161 -9.91 -21.30 -2.89
C LEU A 161 -8.53 -21.85 -3.31
N LEU A 162 -8.28 -23.14 -3.07
CA LEU A 162 -7.05 -23.80 -3.48
C LEU A 162 -6.78 -23.73 -5.00
N ARG A 163 -7.84 -23.74 -5.81
CA ARG A 163 -7.75 -23.56 -7.26
C ARG A 163 -7.25 -22.17 -7.66
N MET A 164 -7.48 -21.14 -6.83
CA MET A 164 -7.11 -19.75 -7.08
C MET A 164 -5.71 -19.37 -6.57
N ARG A 165 -4.97 -20.29 -5.95
CA ARG A 165 -3.63 -20.03 -5.41
C ARG A 165 -2.70 -19.36 -6.43
N GLY A 166 -2.13 -18.20 -6.05
CA GLY A 166 -1.24 -17.42 -6.89
C GLY A 166 -1.92 -16.78 -8.11
N ARG A 167 -3.24 -16.57 -8.06
CA ARG A 167 -4.03 -15.90 -9.10
C ARG A 167 -4.76 -14.67 -8.59
N GLY A 168 -4.30 -14.07 -7.50
CA GLY A 168 -4.95 -12.92 -6.88
C GLY A 168 -5.14 -11.70 -7.78
N TRP A 169 -4.31 -11.54 -8.80
CA TRP A 169 -4.51 -10.50 -9.81
C TRP A 169 -5.82 -10.65 -10.62
N ARG A 170 -6.39 -11.88 -10.67
CA ARG A 170 -7.64 -12.22 -11.38
C ARG A 170 -8.32 -13.43 -10.72
N SER A 171 -8.73 -13.31 -9.49
CA SER A 171 -9.49 -14.36 -8.83
C SER A 171 -10.95 -14.37 -9.28
N ASN A 172 -11.53 -15.58 -9.29
CA ASN A 172 -12.90 -15.81 -9.70
C ASN A 172 -13.53 -16.85 -8.77
N PHE A 173 -14.66 -16.50 -8.17
CA PHE A 173 -15.42 -17.35 -7.26
C PHE A 173 -16.89 -17.42 -7.65
N PRO A 174 -17.59 -18.54 -7.31
CA PRO A 174 -18.96 -18.75 -7.74
C PRO A 174 -20.01 -18.01 -6.89
N VAL A 175 -19.66 -17.47 -5.72
CA VAL A 175 -20.60 -16.80 -4.81
C VAL A 175 -20.34 -15.30 -4.81
N GLY A 176 -21.36 -14.49 -4.99
CA GLY A 176 -21.30 -13.05 -5.11
C GLY A 176 -20.95 -12.57 -6.52
N ASN A 177 -20.00 -11.66 -6.64
CA ASN A 177 -19.55 -11.15 -7.94
C ASN A 177 -18.69 -12.18 -8.68
N THR A 178 -19.29 -12.92 -9.59
CA THR A 178 -18.65 -13.99 -10.36
C THR A 178 -17.71 -13.50 -11.47
N ALA A 179 -17.70 -12.21 -11.79
CA ALA A 179 -16.74 -11.67 -12.74
C ALA A 179 -15.31 -11.74 -12.18
N PRO A 180 -14.32 -12.14 -12.99
CA PRO A 180 -12.93 -12.13 -12.55
C PRO A 180 -12.46 -10.74 -12.09
N GLY A 181 -11.83 -10.67 -10.93
CA GLY A 181 -11.37 -9.41 -10.35
C GLY A 181 -10.13 -9.55 -9.47
N PRO A 182 -9.50 -8.43 -9.10
CA PRO A 182 -8.34 -8.46 -8.23
C PRO A 182 -8.72 -8.86 -6.81
N GLY A 183 -7.86 -9.65 -6.18
CA GLY A 183 -7.93 -9.95 -4.77
C GLY A 183 -7.39 -8.81 -3.90
N LEU A 184 -7.35 -9.04 -2.60
CA LEU A 184 -6.98 -8.05 -1.61
C LEU A 184 -5.51 -8.22 -1.17
N PRO A 185 -4.73 -7.13 -1.02
CA PRO A 185 -3.45 -7.20 -0.31
C PRO A 185 -3.68 -7.34 1.20
N ILE A 186 -2.64 -7.64 1.98
CA ILE A 186 -2.76 -7.65 3.44
C ILE A 186 -3.07 -6.24 3.95
N VAL A 187 -2.32 -5.24 3.46
CA VAL A 187 -2.50 -3.82 3.76
C VAL A 187 -2.67 -3.06 2.45
N ASN A 188 -3.77 -2.40 2.26
CA ASN A 188 -4.02 -1.63 1.05
C ASN A 188 -3.65 -0.16 1.25
N THR A 189 -2.64 0.31 0.51
CA THR A 189 -2.19 1.71 0.52
C THR A 189 -2.59 2.49 -0.73
N SER A 190 -3.35 1.88 -1.65
CA SER A 190 -3.77 2.55 -2.88
C SER A 190 -4.77 3.68 -2.65
N ARG A 191 -5.41 3.70 -1.49
CA ARG A 191 -6.38 4.73 -1.07
C ARG A 191 -6.42 4.83 0.45
N TRP A 192 -6.89 5.96 0.96
CA TRP A 192 -7.13 6.16 2.40
C TRP A 192 -8.59 5.89 2.75
N ASP A 193 -8.83 5.57 4.00
CA ASP A 193 -10.15 5.23 4.51
C ASP A 193 -10.87 6.46 5.08
N THR A 194 -12.21 6.44 5.11
CA THR A 194 -13.00 7.49 5.72
C THR A 194 -13.23 7.20 7.19
N GLY A 195 -12.88 8.14 8.05
CA GLY A 195 -12.99 7.94 9.50
C GLY A 195 -12.53 9.11 10.34
N VAL A 196 -12.24 8.79 11.60
CA VAL A 196 -11.68 9.71 12.60
C VAL A 196 -10.43 9.10 13.20
N GLN A 197 -9.40 9.90 13.40
CA GLN A 197 -8.12 9.50 13.97
C GLN A 197 -7.68 10.49 15.03
N GLY A 198 -7.19 9.98 16.17
CA GLY A 198 -6.40 10.72 17.14
C GLY A 198 -4.93 10.39 16.97
N HIS A 199 -4.07 11.39 17.11
CA HIS A 199 -2.63 11.25 17.07
C HIS A 199 -2.00 12.08 18.19
N GLY A 200 -0.95 11.55 18.83
CA GLY A 200 -0.26 12.26 19.91
C GLY A 200 1.15 11.77 20.18
N VAL A 201 1.94 12.63 20.84
CA VAL A 201 3.30 12.32 21.28
C VAL A 201 3.43 12.62 22.76
N ILE A 202 3.93 11.65 23.54
CA ILE A 202 4.17 11.76 24.99
C ILE A 202 5.55 11.17 25.28
N GLY A 203 6.51 12.03 25.64
CA GLY A 203 7.90 11.60 25.87
C GLY A 203 8.51 10.95 24.63
N ILE A 204 8.96 9.72 24.77
CA ILE A 204 9.53 8.91 23.68
C ILE A 204 8.48 8.18 22.83
N PHE A 205 7.20 8.23 23.25
CA PHE A 205 6.12 7.51 22.60
C PHE A 205 5.30 8.42 21.67
N GLU A 206 5.07 7.94 20.46
CA GLU A 206 4.09 8.46 19.52
C GLU A 206 2.97 7.43 19.36
N TRP A 207 1.72 7.86 19.43
CA TRP A 207 0.58 6.98 19.29
C TRP A 207 -0.42 7.53 18.26
N SER A 208 -1.12 6.64 17.62
CA SER A 208 -2.27 6.97 16.78
C SER A 208 -3.34 5.89 16.93
N GLY A 209 -4.61 6.32 16.87
CA GLY A 209 -5.76 5.44 16.92
C GLY A 209 -6.85 5.94 16.01
N SER A 210 -7.53 5.05 15.27
CA SER A 210 -8.57 5.43 14.32
C SER A 210 -9.77 4.50 14.32
N VAL A 211 -10.91 5.08 13.93
CA VAL A 211 -12.15 4.38 13.60
C VAL A 211 -12.52 4.77 12.18
N SER A 212 -12.67 3.79 11.27
CA SER A 212 -12.95 4.03 9.87
C SER A 212 -13.96 3.04 9.27
N THR A 213 -14.38 3.26 8.02
CA THR A 213 -15.49 2.53 7.38
C THR A 213 -15.09 1.26 6.66
N GLY A 214 -13.85 1.16 6.19
CA GLY A 214 -13.34 0.02 5.42
C GLY A 214 -12.73 -1.09 6.26
N SER A 215 -11.75 -1.75 5.70
CA SER A 215 -10.84 -2.68 6.37
C SER A 215 -9.40 -2.38 5.96
N LEU A 216 -8.45 -3.00 6.63
CA LEU A 216 -7.02 -2.80 6.33
C LEU A 216 -6.68 -3.21 4.88
N SER A 217 -7.31 -4.27 4.38
CA SER A 217 -7.14 -4.75 3.00
C SER A 217 -7.99 -3.98 1.98
N ASP A 218 -9.07 -3.32 2.41
CA ASP A 218 -10.02 -2.66 1.53
C ASP A 218 -10.57 -1.36 2.14
N PRO A 219 -9.75 -0.29 2.16
CA PRO A 219 -10.19 1.02 2.61
C PRO A 219 -11.35 1.55 1.77
N ARG A 220 -12.34 2.19 2.37
CA ARG A 220 -13.58 2.60 1.72
C ARG A 220 -13.93 4.06 1.93
N LEU A 221 -14.46 4.68 0.88
CA LEU A 221 -15.05 6.02 0.98
C LEU A 221 -16.44 5.98 1.66
N ARG A 222 -17.23 4.94 1.36
CA ARG A 222 -18.56 4.71 1.92
C ARG A 222 -18.64 3.34 2.56
N ASP A 223 -19.36 3.24 3.65
CA ASP A 223 -19.64 1.98 4.34
C ASP A 223 -20.42 1.03 3.44
N ASN A 224 -19.84 -0.12 3.15
CA ASN A 224 -20.47 -1.20 2.38
C ASN A 224 -20.47 -2.55 3.10
N ASN A 225 -20.04 -2.60 4.37
CA ASN A 225 -19.88 -3.81 5.14
C ASN A 225 -20.58 -3.78 6.51
N ARG A 226 -21.31 -2.68 6.83
CA ARG A 226 -21.96 -2.43 8.12
C ARG A 226 -21.02 -2.57 9.32
N GLY A 227 -19.73 -2.52 9.09
CA GLY A 227 -18.70 -2.64 10.12
C GLY A 227 -17.94 -1.35 10.32
N ARG A 228 -17.06 -1.39 11.30
CA ARG A 228 -16.05 -0.35 11.52
C ARG A 228 -14.70 -1.03 11.67
N GLN A 229 -13.69 -0.39 11.11
CA GLN A 229 -12.31 -0.74 11.39
C GLN A 229 -11.85 0.06 12.61
N LEU A 230 -11.28 -0.65 13.56
CA LEU A 230 -10.49 -0.05 14.63
C LEU A 230 -9.03 -0.32 14.31
N ALA A 231 -8.20 0.71 14.30
CA ALA A 231 -6.76 0.54 14.11
C ALA A 231 -5.99 1.41 15.09
N GLY A 232 -4.83 0.91 15.52
CA GLY A 232 -3.94 1.59 16.44
C GLY A 232 -2.48 1.31 16.12
N ARG A 233 -1.63 2.29 16.40
CA ARG A 233 -0.18 2.19 16.31
C ARG A 233 0.48 2.90 17.47
N LEU A 234 1.49 2.27 18.05
CA LEU A 234 2.37 2.83 19.06
C LEU A 234 3.81 2.76 18.55
N VAL A 235 4.52 3.85 18.67
CA VAL A 235 5.94 3.96 18.28
C VAL A 235 6.74 4.47 19.47
N ALA A 236 7.84 3.81 19.79
CA ALA A 236 8.80 4.25 20.79
C ALA A 236 10.11 4.67 20.10
N ARG A 237 10.66 5.82 20.51
CA ARG A 237 11.99 6.31 20.09
C ARG A 237 12.92 6.38 21.29
N PRO A 238 13.45 5.23 21.77
CA PRO A 238 14.33 5.21 22.96
C PRO A 238 15.66 5.92 22.71
N HIS A 239 16.08 6.00 21.46
CA HIS A 239 17.27 6.70 21.00
C HIS A 239 17.03 7.39 19.65
N ALA A 240 17.78 8.44 19.33
CA ALA A 240 17.63 9.17 18.07
C ALA A 240 17.83 8.29 16.81
N SER A 241 18.62 7.22 16.93
CA SER A 241 18.88 6.27 15.84
C SER A 241 17.93 5.08 15.80
N LEU A 242 17.06 4.87 16.80
CA LEU A 242 16.23 3.66 16.93
C LEU A 242 14.77 4.01 17.12
N GLN A 243 13.95 3.45 16.26
CA GLN A 243 12.49 3.48 16.36
C GLN A 243 11.95 2.05 16.42
N LEU A 244 11.02 1.79 17.32
CA LEU A 244 10.31 0.52 17.46
C LEU A 244 8.82 0.80 17.38
N GLY A 245 8.09 0.03 16.60
CA GLY A 245 6.66 0.22 16.38
C GLY A 245 5.87 -1.06 16.57
N ALA A 246 4.62 -0.91 17.01
CA ALA A 246 3.61 -1.96 17.04
C ALA A 246 2.28 -1.43 16.51
N SER A 247 1.56 -2.25 15.75
CA SER A 247 0.29 -1.89 15.13
C SER A 247 -0.72 -3.02 15.29
N ALA A 248 -1.99 -2.66 15.44
CA ALA A 248 -3.11 -3.61 15.42
C ALA A 248 -4.28 -3.00 14.65
N SER A 249 -5.04 -3.85 13.95
CA SER A 249 -6.25 -3.46 13.24
C SER A 249 -7.27 -4.58 13.25
N LYS A 250 -8.57 -4.23 13.41
CA LYS A 250 -9.69 -5.16 13.30
C LYS A 250 -10.86 -4.48 12.60
N GLY A 251 -11.35 -5.06 11.49
CA GLY A 251 -12.45 -4.49 10.73
C GLY A 251 -13.21 -5.53 9.91
N ALA A 252 -14.47 -5.23 9.55
CA ALA A 252 -15.22 -6.03 8.59
C ALA A 252 -14.61 -5.87 7.20
N TRP A 253 -14.44 -6.97 6.48
CA TRP A 253 -13.77 -6.94 5.18
C TRP A 253 -14.66 -7.38 4.01
N LEU A 254 -15.73 -8.13 4.28
CA LEU A 254 -16.67 -8.59 3.24
C LEU A 254 -17.73 -7.53 2.93
N ASN A 255 -18.08 -7.42 1.66
CA ASN A 255 -19.16 -6.57 1.21
C ASN A 255 -20.51 -7.19 1.62
N ARG A 256 -21.40 -6.38 2.20
CA ARG A 256 -22.76 -6.80 2.57
C ARG A 256 -23.61 -7.30 1.40
N ALA A 257 -23.24 -6.98 0.16
CA ALA A 257 -23.90 -7.52 -1.03
C ALA A 257 -23.83 -9.06 -1.11
N LEU A 258 -22.94 -9.69 -0.34
CA LEU A 258 -22.85 -11.14 -0.20
C LEU A 258 -23.91 -11.74 0.75
N GLU A 259 -24.59 -10.94 1.57
CA GLU A 259 -25.58 -11.44 2.56
C GLU A 259 -26.67 -12.33 1.92
N PRO A 260 -27.26 -11.99 0.75
CA PRO A 260 -28.25 -12.84 0.11
C PRO A 260 -27.70 -14.14 -0.49
N GLU A 261 -26.40 -14.21 -0.72
CA GLU A 261 -25.73 -15.32 -1.40
C GLU A 261 -25.24 -16.42 -0.45
N VAL A 262 -25.34 -16.20 0.87
CA VAL A 262 -24.89 -17.13 1.91
C VAL A 262 -26.06 -17.58 2.76
N THR A 263 -26.01 -18.82 3.28
CA THR A 263 -27.08 -19.39 4.11
C THR A 263 -27.31 -18.60 5.41
N ASP A 264 -26.25 -18.14 6.03
CA ASP A 264 -26.30 -17.27 7.23
C ASP A 264 -25.79 -15.87 6.88
N ALA A 265 -26.68 -14.95 6.53
CA ALA A 265 -26.38 -13.57 6.22
C ALA A 265 -25.54 -12.88 7.33
N SER A 266 -25.74 -13.25 8.62
CA SER A 266 -24.99 -12.69 9.71
C SER A 266 -23.50 -13.09 9.71
N SER A 267 -23.14 -14.19 9.06
CA SER A 267 -21.75 -14.64 8.92
C SER A 267 -20.92 -13.64 8.12
N VAL A 268 -21.49 -12.96 7.12
CA VAL A 268 -20.83 -11.91 6.33
C VAL A 268 -20.47 -10.73 7.23
N SER A 269 -21.41 -10.26 8.03
CA SER A 269 -21.16 -9.14 8.95
C SER A 269 -20.22 -9.48 10.11
N ARG A 270 -20.11 -10.76 10.49
CA ARG A 270 -19.16 -11.24 11.50
C ARG A 270 -17.76 -11.49 10.95
N ALA A 271 -17.60 -11.66 9.64
CA ALA A 271 -16.31 -11.86 9.02
C ALA A 271 -15.41 -10.64 9.26
N ARG A 272 -14.31 -10.83 9.96
CA ARG A 272 -13.36 -9.78 10.32
C ARG A 272 -11.98 -10.09 9.76
N GLN A 273 -11.28 -9.04 9.36
CA GLN A 273 -9.84 -9.07 9.25
C GLN A 273 -9.25 -8.59 10.58
N LEU A 274 -8.40 -9.41 11.20
CA LEU A 274 -7.57 -9.04 12.34
C LEU A 274 -6.12 -9.02 11.89
N ALA A 275 -5.44 -7.88 12.01
CA ALA A 275 -4.03 -7.76 11.69
C ALA A 275 -3.26 -7.22 12.88
N VAL A 276 -2.07 -7.76 13.11
CA VAL A 276 -1.08 -7.26 14.06
C VAL A 276 0.26 -7.14 13.36
N GLY A 277 1.05 -6.13 13.71
CA GLY A 277 2.37 -5.90 13.14
C GLY A 277 3.34 -5.32 14.13
N GLY A 278 4.61 -5.64 13.94
CA GLY A 278 5.74 -5.08 14.65
C GLY A 278 6.78 -4.59 13.67
N ASP A 279 7.44 -3.47 13.97
CA ASP A 279 8.46 -2.89 13.11
C ASP A 279 9.60 -2.28 13.92
N ALA A 280 10.76 -2.18 13.28
CA ALA A 280 11.93 -1.51 13.80
C ALA A 280 12.64 -0.76 12.69
N GLU A 281 13.16 0.43 13.01
CA GLU A 281 14.03 1.21 12.14
C GLU A 281 15.28 1.65 12.91
N TYR A 282 16.44 1.40 12.33
CA TYR A 282 17.72 1.89 12.81
C TYR A 282 18.39 2.75 11.75
N SER A 283 18.73 4.00 12.11
CA SER A 283 19.36 4.95 11.21
C SER A 283 20.56 5.62 11.89
N ALA A 284 21.77 5.33 11.41
CA ALA A 284 23.00 5.92 11.94
C ALA A 284 24.00 6.17 10.81
N GLY A 285 24.52 7.40 10.74
CA GLY A 285 25.49 7.81 9.75
C GLY A 285 25.01 7.59 8.31
N ARG A 286 25.64 6.65 7.62
CA ARG A 286 25.34 6.31 6.22
C ARG A 286 24.34 5.16 6.06
N ILE A 287 23.97 4.51 7.16
CA ILE A 287 23.18 3.28 7.17
C ILE A 287 21.76 3.58 7.64
N LEU A 288 20.77 3.02 6.95
CA LEU A 288 19.40 2.86 7.39
C LEU A 288 19.03 1.38 7.22
N ILE A 289 18.51 0.76 8.27
CA ILE A 289 17.94 -0.59 8.23
C ILE A 289 16.56 -0.50 8.84
N ARG A 290 15.58 -1.10 8.19
CA ARG A 290 14.22 -1.22 8.73
C ARG A 290 13.62 -2.59 8.42
N GLY A 291 12.77 -3.05 9.31
CA GLY A 291 12.08 -4.30 9.16
C GLY A 291 10.65 -4.21 9.68
N GLU A 292 9.78 -5.03 9.12
CA GLU A 292 8.38 -5.13 9.53
C GLU A 292 7.91 -6.57 9.40
N VAL A 293 7.15 -7.03 10.39
CA VAL A 293 6.44 -8.31 10.36
C VAL A 293 4.96 -8.02 10.58
N ILE A 294 4.10 -8.57 9.71
CA ILE A 294 2.65 -8.43 9.79
C ILE A 294 2.03 -9.83 9.74
N ARG A 295 1.13 -10.11 10.68
CA ARG A 295 0.24 -11.26 10.64
C ARG A 295 -1.19 -10.77 10.48
N SER A 296 -1.90 -11.30 9.49
CA SER A 296 -3.30 -10.99 9.20
C SER A 296 -4.12 -12.27 9.15
N ALA A 297 -5.31 -12.25 9.75
CA ALA A 297 -6.27 -13.34 9.76
C ALA A 297 -7.62 -12.83 9.26
N TRP A 298 -8.21 -13.54 8.31
CA TRP A 298 -9.54 -13.23 7.77
C TRP A 298 -10.50 -14.35 8.12
N GLY A 299 -11.55 -14.02 8.91
CA GLY A 299 -12.71 -14.88 9.07
C GLY A 299 -13.47 -14.95 7.75
N ILE A 300 -13.86 -16.14 7.33
CA ILE A 300 -14.60 -16.39 6.10
C ILE A 300 -15.86 -17.20 6.39
N PRO A 301 -17.03 -16.86 5.82
CA PRO A 301 -18.22 -17.67 5.93
C PRO A 301 -18.06 -19.03 5.24
N ASP A 302 -18.57 -20.10 5.86
CA ASP A 302 -18.70 -21.39 5.21
C ASP A 302 -19.90 -21.36 4.25
N VAL A 303 -19.69 -21.78 3.00
CA VAL A 303 -20.73 -21.82 1.97
C VAL A 303 -21.12 -23.26 1.69
N ASN A 304 -20.15 -24.11 1.29
CA ASN A 304 -20.36 -25.52 1.00
C ASN A 304 -19.19 -26.38 1.54
N SER A 305 -19.36 -27.70 1.53
CA SER A 305 -18.33 -28.65 1.89
C SER A 305 -17.37 -28.95 0.72
N PRO A 306 -16.06 -29.15 0.98
CA PRO A 306 -15.41 -29.02 2.27
C PRO A 306 -15.34 -27.56 2.74
N VAL A 307 -15.64 -27.33 4.01
CA VAL A 307 -15.56 -26.02 4.63
C VAL A 307 -14.09 -25.59 4.86
N ILE A 308 -13.83 -24.30 4.88
CA ILE A 308 -12.49 -23.78 5.11
C ILE A 308 -12.01 -24.03 6.55
N GLY A 309 -12.94 -24.01 7.49
CA GLY A 309 -12.69 -24.44 8.88
C GLY A 309 -11.71 -23.58 9.65
N GLY A 310 -11.96 -22.28 9.73
CA GLY A 310 -11.14 -21.33 10.49
C GLY A 310 -10.71 -20.11 9.69
N ASP A 311 -9.87 -19.29 10.32
CA ASP A 311 -9.37 -18.06 9.68
C ASP A 311 -8.30 -18.35 8.63
N LEU A 312 -8.34 -17.61 7.54
CA LEU A 312 -7.30 -17.57 6.53
C LEU A 312 -6.16 -16.67 7.04
N ILE A 313 -5.02 -17.25 7.37
CA ILE A 313 -3.90 -16.52 7.94
C ILE A 313 -2.84 -16.27 6.86
N ALA A 314 -2.33 -15.02 6.80
CA ALA A 314 -1.13 -14.66 6.07
C ALA A 314 -0.13 -14.00 7.02
N THR A 315 1.15 -14.31 6.85
CA THR A 315 2.26 -13.70 7.59
C THR A 315 3.26 -13.13 6.59
N SER A 316 3.55 -11.85 6.71
CA SER A 316 4.58 -11.16 5.92
C SER A 316 5.75 -10.78 6.80
N ALA A 317 6.96 -10.94 6.28
CA ALA A 317 8.19 -10.44 6.87
C ALA A 317 8.98 -9.66 5.83
N LEU A 318 9.47 -8.49 6.21
CA LEU A 318 10.23 -7.57 5.38
C LEU A 318 11.49 -7.16 6.15
N ILE A 319 12.59 -7.10 5.44
CA ILE A 319 13.79 -6.35 5.86
C ILE A 319 14.33 -5.56 4.68
N GLU A 320 14.68 -4.30 4.90
CA GLU A 320 15.34 -3.50 3.89
C GLU A 320 16.45 -2.65 4.50
N GLY A 321 17.45 -2.36 3.67
CA GLY A 321 18.59 -1.54 4.05
C GLY A 321 18.98 -0.56 2.96
N ARG A 322 19.51 0.59 3.38
CA ARG A 322 20.11 1.60 2.51
C ARG A 322 21.51 1.97 3.02
N TYR A 323 22.45 2.07 2.11
CA TYR A 323 23.78 2.61 2.36
C TYR A 323 24.05 3.84 1.49
N LYS A 324 24.31 4.98 2.09
CA LYS A 324 24.72 6.20 1.38
C LYS A 324 26.20 6.09 0.99
N VAL A 325 26.46 5.86 -0.28
CA VAL A 325 27.81 5.70 -0.84
C VAL A 325 28.52 7.07 -0.94
N ALA A 326 27.82 8.04 -1.51
CA ALA A 326 28.29 9.40 -1.73
C ALA A 326 27.13 10.41 -1.54
N PRO A 327 27.40 11.72 -1.47
CA PRO A 327 26.32 12.71 -1.51
C PRO A 327 25.40 12.50 -2.72
N GLY A 328 24.10 12.38 -2.44
CA GLY A 328 23.09 12.13 -3.46
C GLY A 328 23.01 10.70 -3.99
N PHE A 329 23.95 9.81 -3.70
CA PHE A 329 23.97 8.44 -4.20
C PHE A 329 23.87 7.39 -3.09
N TYR A 330 22.94 6.44 -3.24
CA TYR A 330 22.77 5.31 -2.33
C TYR A 330 22.52 3.99 -3.04
N LEU A 331 22.83 2.91 -2.35
CA LEU A 331 22.44 1.55 -2.68
C LEU A 331 21.38 1.08 -1.68
N ALA A 332 20.44 0.26 -2.14
CA ALA A 332 19.40 -0.31 -1.29
C ALA A 332 19.15 -1.79 -1.65
N LEU A 333 18.77 -2.55 -0.63
CA LEU A 333 18.41 -3.96 -0.73
C LEU A 333 17.18 -4.22 0.12
N ARG A 334 16.23 -5.02 -0.38
CA ARG A 334 15.05 -5.50 0.34
C ARG A 334 14.88 -7.00 0.15
N GLY A 335 14.54 -7.69 1.23
CA GLY A 335 14.03 -9.05 1.23
C GLY A 335 12.61 -9.08 1.78
N ASP A 336 11.69 -9.67 1.04
CA ASP A 336 10.27 -9.82 1.40
C ASP A 336 9.87 -11.27 1.37
N ARG A 337 9.06 -11.69 2.35
CA ARG A 337 8.43 -13.00 2.39
C ARG A 337 6.97 -12.89 2.81
N LEU A 338 6.13 -13.70 2.18
CA LEU A 338 4.71 -13.81 2.44
C LEU A 338 4.32 -15.28 2.47
N ASP A 339 3.89 -15.76 3.63
CA ASP A 339 3.50 -17.16 3.89
C ASP A 339 2.01 -17.22 4.24
N PHE A 340 1.35 -18.33 3.85
CA PHE A 340 -0.07 -18.54 4.04
C PHE A 340 -0.34 -19.81 4.85
N SER A 341 -1.39 -19.80 5.70
CA SER A 341 -1.79 -21.00 6.43
C SER A 341 -2.35 -22.08 5.49
N GLU A 342 -2.22 -23.32 5.91
CA GLU A 342 -2.80 -24.46 5.19
C GLU A 342 -4.30 -24.56 5.45
N ILE A 343 -5.02 -24.98 4.41
CA ILE A 343 -6.42 -25.43 4.48
C ILE A 343 -6.56 -26.83 3.91
N LEU A 344 -7.59 -27.54 4.33
CA LEU A 344 -7.90 -28.88 3.87
C LEU A 344 -8.90 -28.85 2.72
N GLY A 345 -8.51 -29.29 1.54
CA GLY A 345 -9.39 -29.56 0.43
C GLY A 345 -9.88 -31.01 0.43
N SER A 346 -10.70 -31.39 -0.54
CA SER A 346 -11.21 -32.74 -0.69
C SER A 346 -10.13 -33.79 -0.98
N ARG A 347 -9.02 -33.39 -1.61
CA ARG A 347 -7.95 -34.30 -2.06
C ARG A 347 -6.60 -34.07 -1.39
N LEU A 348 -6.34 -32.82 -0.97
CA LEU A 348 -5.02 -32.44 -0.44
C LEU A 348 -5.13 -31.27 0.55
N ARG A 349 -4.16 -31.20 1.45
CA ARG A 349 -3.90 -30.03 2.28
C ARG A 349 -2.84 -29.17 1.60
N ASN A 350 -3.09 -27.85 1.53
CA ASN A 350 -2.14 -26.90 0.96
C ASN A 350 -2.36 -25.50 1.54
N THR A 351 -1.39 -24.61 1.35
CA THR A 351 -1.55 -23.21 1.72
C THR A 351 -2.68 -22.58 0.90
N TRP A 352 -3.52 -21.74 1.53
CA TRP A 352 -4.71 -21.18 0.88
C TRP A 352 -4.38 -20.20 -0.26
N ASP A 353 -3.18 -19.60 -0.23
CA ASP A 353 -2.61 -18.89 -1.38
C ASP A 353 -1.15 -19.32 -1.58
N ALA A 354 -0.47 -18.79 -2.59
CA ALA A 354 0.89 -19.16 -2.94
C ALA A 354 1.91 -18.39 -2.09
N ASP A 355 2.68 -19.11 -1.26
CA ASP A 355 3.80 -18.52 -0.54
C ASP A 355 4.75 -17.86 -1.53
N THR A 356 5.13 -16.63 -1.22
CA THR A 356 5.87 -15.77 -2.13
C THR A 356 7.06 -15.14 -1.42
N TRP A 357 8.20 -15.05 -2.11
CA TRP A 357 9.29 -14.24 -1.65
C TRP A 357 9.86 -13.37 -2.78
N ARG A 358 10.45 -12.26 -2.39
CA ARG A 358 11.07 -11.28 -3.26
C ARG A 358 12.40 -10.82 -2.69
N VAL A 359 13.38 -10.66 -3.56
CA VAL A 359 14.57 -9.87 -3.30
C VAL A 359 14.58 -8.72 -4.31
N GLU A 360 14.76 -7.51 -3.83
CA GLU A 360 14.90 -6.31 -4.67
C GLU A 360 16.18 -5.58 -4.30
N ALA A 361 17.04 -5.34 -5.27
CA ALA A 361 18.28 -4.59 -5.14
C ALA A 361 18.27 -3.38 -6.07
N GLY A 362 18.74 -2.25 -5.62
CA GLY A 362 18.71 -1.06 -6.44
C GLY A 362 19.60 0.07 -5.95
N ALA A 363 19.55 1.15 -6.71
CA ALA A 363 20.28 2.38 -6.43
C ALA A 363 19.39 3.59 -6.65
N GLY A 364 19.66 4.67 -5.92
CA GLY A 364 19.03 5.97 -6.12
C GLY A 364 20.08 7.06 -6.22
N TYR A 365 19.86 7.99 -7.14
CA TYR A 365 20.71 9.15 -7.36
C TYR A 365 19.91 10.44 -7.43
N SER A 366 20.17 11.36 -6.52
CA SER A 366 19.58 12.69 -6.50
C SER A 366 20.36 13.60 -7.47
N LEU A 367 19.76 13.94 -8.60
CA LEU A 367 20.30 14.91 -9.55
C LEU A 367 20.29 16.32 -8.96
N THR A 368 19.17 16.64 -8.29
CA THR A 368 18.98 17.88 -7.53
C THR A 368 18.35 17.56 -6.18
N ARG A 369 17.96 18.56 -5.41
CA ARG A 369 17.21 18.38 -4.15
C ARG A 369 15.81 17.80 -4.37
N THR A 370 15.26 17.98 -5.55
CA THR A 370 13.86 17.65 -5.92
C THR A 370 13.73 16.66 -7.06
N ILE A 371 14.86 16.21 -7.66
CA ILE A 371 14.85 15.22 -8.75
C ILE A 371 15.70 14.03 -8.34
N MET A 372 15.11 12.84 -8.39
CA MET A 372 15.78 11.58 -8.10
C MET A 372 15.58 10.57 -9.23
N LEU A 373 16.63 9.86 -9.58
CA LEU A 373 16.61 8.69 -10.43
C LEU A 373 16.76 7.44 -9.56
N LYS A 374 16.01 6.39 -9.89
CA LYS A 374 16.17 5.06 -9.27
C LYS A 374 16.26 3.99 -10.34
N ALA A 375 17.04 2.96 -10.05
CA ALA A 375 17.05 1.71 -10.79
C ALA A 375 16.96 0.54 -9.80
N ALA A 376 16.17 -0.48 -10.13
CA ALA A 376 16.01 -1.65 -9.28
C ALA A 376 15.90 -2.92 -10.12
N TRP A 377 16.44 -3.99 -9.58
CA TRP A 377 16.24 -5.35 -10.04
C TRP A 377 15.48 -6.13 -8.99
N GLN A 378 14.45 -6.87 -9.40
CA GLN A 378 13.63 -7.72 -8.56
C GLN A 378 13.76 -9.18 -9.01
N ARG A 379 13.92 -10.07 -8.04
CA ARG A 379 13.71 -11.51 -8.19
C ARG A 379 12.51 -11.93 -7.38
N ASN A 380 11.51 -12.47 -8.05
CA ASN A 380 10.25 -12.93 -7.46
C ASN A 380 10.13 -14.44 -7.58
N ARG A 381 9.65 -15.11 -6.53
CA ARG A 381 9.28 -16.53 -6.56
C ARG A 381 8.06 -16.81 -5.72
N ARG A 382 7.24 -17.78 -6.17
CA ARG A 382 6.08 -18.28 -5.43
C ARG A 382 5.85 -19.76 -5.71
N ASN A 383 5.17 -20.45 -4.76
CA ASN A 383 4.92 -21.90 -4.85
C ASN A 383 3.60 -22.25 -5.57
N GLY A 384 2.95 -21.30 -6.25
CA GLY A 384 1.68 -21.51 -6.96
C GLY A 384 1.51 -20.58 -8.17
N GLY A 385 0.36 -20.67 -8.85
CA GLY A 385 0.07 -19.90 -10.05
C GLY A 385 0.76 -20.42 -11.31
N ARG A 386 0.59 -19.70 -12.44
CA ARG A 386 1.17 -20.11 -13.74
C ARG A 386 2.65 -19.76 -13.85
N VAL A 387 3.04 -18.57 -13.41
CA VAL A 387 4.42 -18.08 -13.41
C VAL A 387 4.93 -18.13 -11.98
N ARG A 388 5.89 -19.02 -11.70
CA ARG A 388 6.41 -19.26 -10.35
C ARG A 388 7.68 -18.50 -10.03
N HIS A 389 8.34 -17.96 -11.04
CA HIS A 389 9.53 -17.12 -10.89
C HIS A 389 9.56 -16.07 -11.98
N ASP A 390 10.05 -14.89 -11.64
CA ASP A 390 10.22 -13.78 -12.57
C ASP A 390 11.31 -12.83 -12.07
N ASP A 391 12.16 -12.38 -12.99
CA ASP A 391 13.21 -11.41 -12.76
C ASP A 391 12.89 -10.15 -13.55
N LEU A 392 12.79 -9.00 -12.86
CA LEU A 392 12.36 -7.74 -13.45
C LEU A 392 13.40 -6.63 -13.21
N LEU A 393 13.59 -5.79 -14.20
CA LEU A 393 14.35 -4.55 -14.10
C LEU A 393 13.39 -3.37 -14.20
N ALA A 394 13.58 -2.36 -13.37
CA ALA A 394 12.81 -1.15 -13.43
C ALA A 394 13.71 0.09 -13.31
N ALA A 395 13.30 1.16 -13.97
CA ALA A 395 13.88 2.49 -13.80
C ALA A 395 12.78 3.50 -13.50
N GLN A 396 13.09 4.47 -12.64
CA GLN A 396 12.14 5.47 -12.17
C GLN A 396 12.79 6.85 -12.12
N VAL A 397 12.05 7.85 -12.53
CA VAL A 397 12.34 9.25 -12.28
C VAL A 397 11.27 9.83 -11.38
N LEU A 398 11.70 10.61 -10.38
CA LEU A 398 10.81 11.33 -9.46
C LEU A 398 11.18 12.80 -9.48
N TYR A 399 10.15 13.64 -9.43
CA TYR A 399 10.26 15.07 -9.18
C TYR A 399 9.23 15.45 -8.12
N TRP A 400 9.64 16.27 -7.14
CA TRP A 400 8.74 16.78 -6.09
C TRP A 400 9.13 18.19 -5.64
N PHE A 401 8.17 18.92 -5.09
CA PHE A 401 8.36 20.22 -4.48
C PHE A 401 7.37 20.47 -3.33
#